data_ed7b864d132468e891c48ca6d895f1b6
#
_entry.id   ed7b864d132468e891c48ca6d895f1b6
#
_cell.length_a   1.000
_cell.length_b   1.000
_cell.length_c   1.000
_cell.angle_alpha   90.00
_cell.angle_beta   90.00
_cell.angle_gamma   90.00
#
_symmetry.space_group_name_H-M   'P 1'
#
loop_
_entity.id
_entity.type
_entity.pdbx_description
1 polymer ?
#
loop_
_entity_poly.entity_id
_entity_poly.type
_entity_poly.pdbx_seq_one_letter_code
_entity_poly.pdbx_strand_id
1 'polypeptide(L)'
;MNSMRIRRTALAVAAAAVLPFSLAACSDSGSDTKAASALAADDASKTGESTTANGATAGDKPFGAACAGVPAEGAGSFDGMAKDPVATAASNNPALSTLVAAVKQAGLVDTLNNATDITVFAPTNDAFAKIPKADLDKVLADKATLTKILTYHVVGQKLTPKQLENGSFETLQKGMVTTKGSGEAYKVNDTSNVVCGNVKTANANVYIVDTVLMPK
;
A
#
# COMPACT_ATOMS: atom_id res chain seq x y z
N MET A 1 -15.25 -42.21 25.40
CA MET A 1 -15.87 -41.65 26.61
C MET A 1 -14.78 -40.88 27.35
N ASN A 2 -14.65 -39.62 27.14
CA ASN A 2 -13.93 -38.71 28.03
C ASN A 2 -14.55 -37.31 27.92
N SER A 3 -15.36 -37.03 28.92
CA SER A 3 -16.00 -35.75 29.15
C SER A 3 -15.00 -34.73 29.65
N MET A 4 -14.77 -33.64 28.94
CA MET A 4 -13.95 -32.55 29.43
C MET A 4 -14.77 -31.29 29.66
N ARG A 5 -14.78 -30.94 30.92
CA ARG A 5 -15.64 -29.97 31.61
C ARG A 5 -15.38 -28.54 31.15
N ILE A 6 -16.46 -27.88 30.81
CA ILE A 6 -16.58 -26.43 30.63
C ILE A 6 -16.34 -25.75 31.98
N ARG A 7 -15.36 -24.86 32.06
CA ARG A 7 -15.29 -23.88 33.14
C ARG A 7 -15.59 -22.49 32.54
N ARG A 8 -16.81 -22.03 32.87
CA ARG A 8 -17.24 -20.65 32.74
C ARG A 8 -16.65 -19.87 33.92
N THR A 9 -15.90 -18.81 33.66
CA THR A 9 -15.65 -17.76 34.63
C THR A 9 -16.14 -16.44 34.01
N ALA A 10 -17.24 -15.99 34.58
CA ALA A 10 -17.75 -14.65 34.43
C ALA A 10 -16.96 -13.73 35.38
N LEU A 11 -16.53 -12.58 34.92
CA LEU A 11 -16.18 -11.45 35.77
C LEU A 11 -16.63 -10.17 35.07
N ALA A 12 -17.71 -9.64 35.59
CA ALA A 12 -18.14 -8.28 35.39
C ALA A 12 -17.37 -7.37 36.33
N VAL A 13 -16.95 -6.19 35.90
CA VAL A 13 -17.01 -4.96 36.73
C VAL A 13 -16.96 -3.73 35.81
N ALA A 14 -17.93 -2.88 36.08
CA ALA A 14 -18.13 -1.54 35.55
C ALA A 14 -17.12 -0.52 36.13
N ALA A 15 -16.86 0.55 35.40
CA ALA A 15 -16.80 1.91 36.00
C ALA A 15 -16.76 2.97 34.89
N ALA A 16 -17.74 3.83 34.95
CA ALA A 16 -17.89 5.06 34.22
C ALA A 16 -16.91 6.14 34.73
N ALA A 17 -16.39 6.96 33.84
CA ALA A 17 -15.91 8.30 34.16
C ALA A 17 -16.15 9.23 32.97
N VAL A 18 -17.17 10.05 33.11
CA VAL A 18 -17.51 11.21 32.28
C VAL A 18 -16.73 12.41 32.80
N LEU A 19 -16.00 13.09 31.93
CA LEU A 19 -15.50 14.45 32.21
C LEU A 19 -15.80 15.34 31.01
N PRO A 20 -16.53 16.43 31.20
CA PRO A 20 -16.70 17.47 30.20
C PRO A 20 -15.56 18.48 30.26
N PHE A 21 -14.97 18.87 29.14
CA PHE A 21 -14.11 20.04 29.10
C PHE A 21 -14.68 21.08 28.14
N SER A 22 -14.83 22.25 28.74
CA SER A 22 -15.49 23.46 28.35
C SER A 22 -14.86 24.15 27.14
N LEU A 23 -15.73 24.85 26.40
CA LEU A 23 -15.42 25.89 25.43
C LEU A 23 -14.61 27.06 26.07
N ALA A 24 -13.63 27.56 25.33
CA ALA A 24 -13.20 28.92 25.43
C ALA A 24 -13.15 29.55 24.04
N ALA A 25 -14.14 30.39 23.78
CA ALA A 25 -14.16 31.35 22.71
C ALA A 25 -13.25 32.55 23.10
N CYS A 26 -12.41 33.00 22.18
CA CYS A 26 -11.89 34.35 22.20
C CYS A 26 -12.03 34.94 20.82
N SER A 27 -12.99 35.85 20.75
CA SER A 27 -13.22 36.90 19.77
C SER A 27 -12.19 38.00 20.03
N ASP A 28 -11.53 38.52 19.01
CA ASP A 28 -11.16 39.94 19.02
C ASP A 28 -11.13 40.51 17.61
N SER A 29 -11.79 41.65 17.52
CA SER A 29 -12.02 42.52 16.38
C SER A 29 -10.96 43.62 16.31
N GLY A 30 -10.74 44.12 15.11
CA GLY A 30 -10.11 45.45 14.89
C GLY A 30 -9.48 45.52 13.51
N SER A 31 -10.13 45.99 12.58
CA SER A 31 -10.42 47.32 12.00
C SER A 31 -9.26 47.95 11.21
N ASP A 32 -9.60 48.12 9.92
CA ASP A 32 -9.33 49.26 9.03
C ASP A 32 -7.88 49.73 8.76
N THR A 33 -7.50 49.74 7.51
CA THR A 33 -7.31 50.96 6.71
C THR A 33 -6.98 50.68 5.24
N LYS A 34 -7.71 51.13 4.39
CA LYS A 34 -7.94 51.78 3.12
C LYS A 34 -6.71 52.41 2.43
N ALA A 35 -6.73 52.24 1.11
CA ALA A 35 -6.25 53.09 0.01
C ALA A 35 -5.13 52.43 -0.83
N ALA A 36 -5.41 52.10 -2.02
CA ALA A 36 -5.64 52.77 -3.30
C ALA A 36 -4.47 52.63 -4.28
N SER A 37 -4.84 52.11 -5.45
CA SER A 37 -4.40 52.45 -6.82
C SER A 37 -2.98 52.14 -7.29
N ALA A 38 -2.80 51.31 -8.28
CA ALA A 38 -2.71 51.62 -9.72
C ALA A 38 -2.15 50.44 -10.50
N LEU A 39 -2.89 50.04 -11.49
CA LEU A 39 -2.63 49.55 -12.84
C LEU A 39 -1.17 49.30 -13.27
N ALA A 40 -0.88 48.11 -13.72
CA ALA A 40 -0.32 47.81 -15.05
C ALA A 40 -0.39 46.30 -15.33
N ALA A 41 -0.90 46.00 -16.51
CA ALA A 41 -0.95 44.68 -17.13
C ALA A 41 0.47 44.21 -17.51
N ASP A 42 0.72 42.94 -17.46
CA ASP A 42 1.06 42.09 -18.63
C ASP A 42 1.62 40.71 -18.22
N ASP A 43 1.15 39.81 -18.97
CA ASP A 43 1.75 38.59 -19.50
C ASP A 43 1.67 37.28 -18.69
N ALA A 44 1.04 36.38 -19.41
CA ALA A 44 0.80 35.00 -19.12
C ALA A 44 2.10 34.19 -18.96
N SER A 45 2.22 33.51 -17.84
CA SER A 45 2.90 32.22 -17.82
C SER A 45 2.20 31.31 -16.83
N LYS A 46 1.42 30.42 -17.40
CA LYS A 46 0.65 29.41 -16.73
C LYS A 46 1.58 28.29 -16.28
N THR A 47 2.22 28.49 -15.16
CA THR A 47 2.88 27.41 -14.43
C THR A 47 1.92 26.93 -13.38
N GLY A 48 1.34 25.76 -13.62
CA GLY A 48 0.50 25.08 -12.65
C GLY A 48 1.28 24.77 -11.39
N GLU A 49 1.10 25.61 -10.39
CA GLU A 49 1.59 25.40 -9.05
C GLU A 49 0.76 24.30 -8.40
N SER A 50 1.34 23.10 -8.44
CA SER A 50 0.85 21.96 -7.69
C SER A 50 1.01 22.25 -6.21
N THR A 51 -0.09 22.48 -5.54
CA THR A 51 -0.17 22.74 -4.11
C THR A 51 0.48 21.60 -3.34
N THR A 52 1.52 21.93 -2.67
CA THR A 52 2.34 21.12 -1.76
C THR A 52 1.49 20.54 -0.64
N ALA A 53 1.30 19.24 -0.65
CA ALA A 53 0.91 18.50 0.54
C ALA A 53 2.17 18.03 1.27
N ASN A 54 2.34 18.57 2.47
CA ASN A 54 3.10 18.06 3.62
C ASN A 54 4.30 17.11 3.41
N GLY A 55 5.48 17.64 3.70
CA GLY A 55 6.52 17.03 4.55
C GLY A 55 7.00 15.61 4.30
N ALA A 56 6.91 15.07 3.06
CA ALA A 56 7.57 13.80 2.74
C ALA A 56 9.02 14.08 2.34
N THR A 57 9.96 13.57 3.12
CA THR A 57 11.37 13.46 2.73
C THR A 57 11.48 12.77 1.36
N ALA A 58 12.48 13.13 0.56
CA ALA A 58 12.67 12.62 -0.81
C ALA A 58 12.65 11.07 -0.96
N GLY A 59 12.80 10.33 0.16
CA GLY A 59 12.67 8.87 0.22
C GLY A 59 11.26 8.33 0.51
N ASP A 60 10.27 9.22 0.71
CA ASP A 60 8.90 8.82 1.10
C ASP A 60 7.88 8.83 -0.06
N LYS A 61 8.26 9.33 -1.21
CA LYS A 61 7.35 9.41 -2.38
C LYS A 61 7.36 8.10 -3.18
N PRO A 62 6.24 7.75 -3.81
CA PRO A 62 6.23 6.69 -4.83
C PRO A 62 7.17 7.04 -5.99
N PHE A 63 7.82 6.03 -6.57
CA PHE A 63 8.79 6.17 -7.65
C PHE A 63 8.61 5.09 -8.71
N GLY A 64 9.11 5.33 -9.91
CA GLY A 64 9.10 4.38 -11.03
C GLY A 64 8.09 4.74 -12.12
N ALA A 65 8.38 4.29 -13.35
CA ALA A 65 7.66 4.70 -14.55
C ALA A 65 6.17 4.29 -14.54
N ALA A 66 5.83 3.14 -13.96
CA ALA A 66 4.43 2.68 -13.91
C ALA A 66 3.58 3.43 -12.87
N CYS A 67 4.20 4.25 -12.01
CA CYS A 67 3.45 5.12 -11.10
C CYS A 67 2.61 6.16 -11.85
N ALA A 68 2.98 6.54 -13.06
CA ALA A 68 2.21 7.43 -13.92
C ALA A 68 0.85 6.84 -14.34
N GLY A 69 0.70 5.51 -14.29
CA GLY A 69 -0.59 4.83 -14.54
C GLY A 69 -1.54 4.78 -13.35
N VAL A 70 -1.10 5.24 -12.18
CA VAL A 70 -1.95 5.33 -10.99
C VAL A 70 -2.83 6.59 -11.11
N PRO A 71 -4.15 6.48 -10.86
CA PRO A 71 -5.05 7.64 -10.90
C PRO A 71 -4.56 8.77 -9.98
N ALA A 72 -4.69 10.02 -10.43
CA ALA A 72 -4.30 11.19 -9.64
C ALA A 72 -5.25 11.42 -8.46
N GLU A 73 -6.52 11.01 -8.59
CA GLU A 73 -7.57 11.24 -7.60
C GLU A 73 -8.42 9.99 -7.37
N GLY A 74 -9.19 9.99 -6.28
CA GLY A 74 -10.10 8.91 -5.92
C GLY A 74 -9.42 7.81 -5.10
N ALA A 75 -10.17 6.74 -4.81
CA ALA A 75 -9.72 5.62 -3.97
C ALA A 75 -8.50 4.87 -4.55
N GLY A 76 -8.31 4.90 -5.88
CA GLY A 76 -7.17 4.30 -6.57
C GLY A 76 -5.93 5.19 -6.64
N SER A 77 -6.00 6.44 -6.21
CA SER A 77 -4.85 7.34 -6.13
C SER A 77 -3.91 6.96 -4.97
N PHE A 78 -2.70 7.51 -4.96
CA PHE A 78 -1.76 7.27 -3.85
C PHE A 78 -2.33 7.71 -2.50
N ASP A 79 -3.00 8.86 -2.44
CA ASP A 79 -3.64 9.37 -1.22
C ASP A 79 -4.87 8.54 -0.82
N GLY A 80 -5.63 8.03 -1.79
CA GLY A 80 -6.74 7.10 -1.54
C GLY A 80 -6.25 5.78 -0.97
N MET A 81 -5.27 5.16 -1.63
CA MET A 81 -4.67 3.90 -1.19
C MET A 81 -4.00 3.99 0.18
N ALA A 82 -3.42 5.15 0.53
CA ALA A 82 -2.79 5.36 1.84
C ALA A 82 -3.77 5.26 3.02
N LYS A 83 -5.06 5.43 2.78
CA LYS A 83 -6.13 5.37 3.79
C LYS A 83 -6.72 3.97 3.95
N ASP A 84 -6.55 3.13 2.94
CA ASP A 84 -7.14 1.80 2.88
C ASP A 84 -6.12 0.72 3.24
N PRO A 85 -6.55 -0.40 3.85
CA PRO A 85 -5.72 -1.60 3.98
C PRO A 85 -5.32 -2.15 2.61
N VAL A 86 -4.19 -2.85 2.55
CA VAL A 86 -3.52 -3.19 1.30
C VAL A 86 -4.37 -3.95 0.27
N ALA A 87 -5.21 -4.90 0.69
CA ALA A 87 -6.05 -5.64 -0.25
C ALA A 87 -7.22 -4.77 -0.77
N THR A 88 -7.74 -3.86 0.04
CA THR A 88 -8.74 -2.86 -0.36
C THR A 88 -8.11 -1.85 -1.32
N ALA A 89 -6.96 -1.28 -0.96
CA ALA A 89 -6.20 -0.36 -1.79
C ALA A 89 -5.87 -0.96 -3.17
N ALA A 90 -5.38 -2.21 -3.20
CA ALA A 90 -5.12 -2.93 -4.45
C ALA A 90 -6.38 -3.09 -5.30
N SER A 91 -7.56 -3.30 -4.69
CA SER A 91 -8.84 -3.45 -5.41
C SER A 91 -9.28 -2.18 -6.14
N ASN A 92 -8.80 -1.03 -5.69
CA ASN A 92 -9.07 0.27 -6.30
C ASN A 92 -8.08 0.60 -7.44
N ASN A 93 -7.06 -0.25 -7.67
CA ASN A 93 -6.07 -0.03 -8.72
C ASN A 93 -6.33 -1.00 -9.90
N PRO A 94 -6.71 -0.50 -11.09
CA PRO A 94 -7.04 -1.35 -12.24
C PRO A 94 -5.86 -2.19 -12.75
N ALA A 95 -4.62 -1.74 -12.55
CA ALA A 95 -3.41 -2.46 -12.95
C ALA A 95 -3.16 -3.74 -12.12
N LEU A 96 -3.85 -3.90 -10.98
CA LEU A 96 -3.71 -5.01 -10.05
C LEU A 96 -4.95 -5.94 -10.02
N SER A 97 -5.88 -5.80 -10.95
CA SER A 97 -7.16 -6.53 -10.94
C SER A 97 -6.99 -8.05 -10.94
N THR A 98 -6.01 -8.59 -11.67
CA THR A 98 -5.69 -10.03 -11.68
C THR A 98 -5.15 -10.50 -10.33
N LEU A 99 -4.27 -9.71 -9.69
CA LEU A 99 -3.78 -10.00 -8.34
C LEU A 99 -4.93 -10.04 -7.34
N VAL A 100 -5.82 -9.06 -7.40
CA VAL A 100 -6.98 -8.98 -6.49
C VAL A 100 -7.90 -10.19 -6.66
N ALA A 101 -8.16 -10.63 -7.89
CA ALA A 101 -8.92 -11.84 -8.16
C ALA A 101 -8.25 -13.08 -7.53
N ALA A 102 -6.92 -13.21 -7.69
CA ALA A 102 -6.15 -14.28 -7.08
C ALA A 102 -6.18 -14.26 -5.55
N VAL A 103 -6.04 -13.08 -4.93
CA VAL A 103 -6.12 -12.90 -3.46
C VAL A 103 -7.51 -13.28 -2.92
N LYS A 104 -8.57 -12.88 -3.61
CA LYS A 104 -9.95 -13.26 -3.27
C LYS A 104 -10.16 -14.77 -3.37
N GLN A 105 -9.68 -15.40 -4.45
CA GLN A 105 -9.78 -16.84 -4.67
C GLN A 105 -9.01 -17.65 -3.61
N ALA A 106 -7.83 -17.16 -3.19
CA ALA A 106 -7.06 -17.74 -2.11
C ALA A 106 -7.71 -17.56 -0.72
N GLY A 107 -8.62 -16.58 -0.56
CA GLY A 107 -9.23 -16.21 0.73
C GLY A 107 -8.27 -15.45 1.63
N LEU A 108 -7.30 -14.71 1.06
CA LEU A 108 -6.27 -13.98 1.80
C LEU A 108 -6.59 -12.50 2.04
N VAL A 109 -7.77 -12.01 1.61
CA VAL A 109 -8.16 -10.60 1.74
C VAL A 109 -8.08 -10.15 3.20
N ASP A 110 -8.73 -10.87 4.10
CA ASP A 110 -8.76 -10.51 5.53
C ASP A 110 -7.38 -10.66 6.17
N THR A 111 -6.62 -11.68 5.79
CA THR A 111 -5.25 -11.88 6.27
C THR A 111 -4.36 -10.69 5.91
N LEU A 112 -4.44 -10.21 4.68
CA LEU A 112 -3.64 -9.06 4.22
C LEU A 112 -4.11 -7.74 4.81
N ASN A 113 -5.42 -7.56 4.99
CA ASN A 113 -5.98 -6.33 5.56
C ASN A 113 -5.72 -6.21 7.07
N ASN A 114 -5.64 -7.33 7.78
CA ASN A 114 -5.36 -7.36 9.22
C ASN A 114 -3.87 -7.46 9.57
N ALA A 115 -3.01 -7.78 8.59
CA ALA A 115 -1.57 -7.77 8.79
C ALA A 115 -1.07 -6.33 9.02
N THR A 116 -0.09 -6.15 9.89
CA THR A 116 0.52 -4.85 10.19
C THR A 116 1.98 -4.83 9.76
N ASP A 117 2.43 -3.66 9.31
CA ASP A 117 3.84 -3.42 8.96
C ASP A 117 4.43 -4.43 7.97
N ILE A 118 3.66 -4.78 6.94
CA ILE A 118 4.08 -5.69 5.88
C ILE A 118 4.54 -4.94 4.63
N THR A 119 5.28 -5.65 3.78
CA THR A 119 5.60 -5.21 2.41
C THR A 119 5.01 -6.21 1.42
N VAL A 120 4.33 -5.68 0.41
CA VAL A 120 3.71 -6.50 -0.64
C VAL A 120 4.37 -6.19 -1.98
N PHE A 121 4.92 -7.21 -2.62
CA PHE A 121 5.36 -7.15 -4.01
C PHE A 121 4.17 -7.50 -4.90
N ALA A 122 3.52 -6.50 -5.47
CA ALA A 122 2.26 -6.63 -6.21
C ALA A 122 2.53 -6.79 -7.72
N PRO A 123 2.37 -7.97 -8.32
CA PRO A 123 2.52 -8.14 -9.76
C PRO A 123 1.37 -7.46 -10.51
N THR A 124 1.71 -6.77 -11.61
CA THR A 124 0.74 -6.17 -12.53
C THR A 124 -0.04 -7.23 -13.32
N ASN A 125 -1.12 -6.82 -13.98
CA ASN A 125 -1.82 -7.69 -14.92
C ASN A 125 -0.88 -8.21 -16.02
N ASP A 126 0.03 -7.38 -16.51
CA ASP A 126 1.06 -7.75 -17.49
C ASP A 126 2.05 -8.78 -16.95
N ALA A 127 2.35 -8.73 -15.64
CA ALA A 127 3.19 -9.75 -15.00
C ALA A 127 2.55 -11.14 -15.06
N PHE A 128 1.23 -11.22 -14.87
CA PHE A 128 0.48 -12.47 -15.03
C PHE A 128 0.38 -12.91 -16.49
N ALA A 129 0.30 -11.97 -17.44
CA ALA A 129 0.29 -12.27 -18.86
C ALA A 129 1.59 -12.89 -19.38
N LYS A 130 2.71 -12.71 -18.68
CA LYS A 130 3.99 -13.36 -18.97
C LYS A 130 3.99 -14.86 -18.62
N ILE A 131 3.07 -15.30 -17.76
CA ILE A 131 2.94 -16.72 -17.41
C ILE A 131 2.15 -17.43 -18.48
N PRO A 132 2.58 -18.60 -18.99
CA PRO A 132 1.79 -19.40 -19.91
C PRO A 132 0.40 -19.66 -19.32
N LYS A 133 -0.65 -19.44 -20.13
CA LYS A 133 -2.04 -19.54 -19.66
C LYS A 133 -2.35 -20.88 -19.00
N ALA A 134 -1.81 -21.98 -19.55
CA ALA A 134 -1.98 -23.31 -18.97
C ALA A 134 -1.40 -23.47 -17.57
N ASP A 135 -0.31 -22.76 -17.27
CA ASP A 135 0.30 -22.80 -15.94
C ASP A 135 -0.40 -21.85 -14.97
N LEU A 136 -0.83 -20.69 -15.47
CA LEU A 136 -1.65 -19.74 -14.71
C LEU A 136 -2.98 -20.40 -14.28
N ASP A 137 -3.67 -21.06 -15.19
CA ASP A 137 -4.94 -21.75 -14.91
C ASP A 137 -4.76 -22.86 -13.86
N LYS A 138 -3.64 -23.63 -13.91
CA LYS A 138 -3.30 -24.62 -12.88
C LYS A 138 -3.07 -23.99 -11.51
N VAL A 139 -2.31 -22.90 -11.47
CA VAL A 139 -2.03 -22.16 -10.22
C VAL A 139 -3.31 -21.60 -9.62
N LEU A 140 -4.16 -21.01 -10.45
CA LEU A 140 -5.45 -20.45 -10.01
C LEU A 140 -6.42 -21.56 -9.55
N ALA A 141 -6.40 -22.74 -10.17
CA ALA A 141 -7.23 -23.89 -9.76
C ALA A 141 -6.77 -24.53 -8.45
N ASP A 142 -5.47 -24.48 -8.15
CA ASP A 142 -4.89 -25.03 -6.91
C ASP A 142 -4.73 -23.94 -5.85
N LYS A 143 -5.72 -23.86 -4.95
CA LYS A 143 -5.72 -22.91 -3.84
C LYS A 143 -4.47 -23.00 -2.95
N ALA A 144 -3.90 -24.18 -2.75
CA ALA A 144 -2.71 -24.37 -1.92
C ALA A 144 -1.48 -23.75 -2.59
N THR A 145 -1.27 -24.00 -3.87
CA THR A 145 -0.19 -23.41 -4.67
C THR A 145 -0.38 -21.91 -4.81
N LEU A 146 -1.60 -21.44 -5.07
CA LEU A 146 -1.93 -20.01 -5.13
C LEU A 146 -1.60 -19.29 -3.81
N THR A 147 -1.99 -19.87 -2.68
CA THR A 147 -1.67 -19.33 -1.35
C THR A 147 -0.16 -19.26 -1.11
N LYS A 148 0.60 -20.29 -1.48
CA LYS A 148 2.07 -20.29 -1.38
C LYS A 148 2.70 -19.16 -2.20
N ILE A 149 2.26 -19.00 -3.45
CA ILE A 149 2.76 -17.95 -4.32
C ILE A 149 2.41 -16.57 -3.75
N LEU A 150 1.17 -16.34 -3.35
CA LEU A 150 0.73 -15.05 -2.82
C LEU A 150 1.43 -14.70 -1.50
N THR A 151 1.62 -15.66 -0.59
CA THR A 151 2.36 -15.44 0.67
C THR A 151 3.86 -15.25 0.45
N TYR A 152 4.41 -15.77 -0.66
CA TYR A 152 5.78 -15.50 -1.09
C TYR A 152 5.98 -14.05 -1.58
N HIS A 153 4.92 -13.39 -2.04
CA HIS A 153 4.94 -11.98 -2.42
C HIS A 153 4.84 -11.02 -1.22
N VAL A 154 4.67 -11.53 -0.01
CA VAL A 154 4.48 -10.72 1.20
C VAL A 154 5.62 -10.94 2.17
N VAL A 155 6.28 -9.87 2.55
CA VAL A 155 7.34 -9.83 3.57
C VAL A 155 6.74 -9.30 4.87
N GLY A 156 7.02 -9.98 5.99
CA GLY A 156 6.48 -9.67 7.32
C GLY A 156 7.14 -8.47 8.00
N GLN A 157 7.62 -7.50 7.22
CA GLN A 157 8.17 -6.23 7.72
C GLN A 157 7.98 -5.12 6.68
N LYS A 158 7.87 -3.89 7.15
CA LYS A 158 7.75 -2.71 6.30
C LYS A 158 9.12 -2.30 5.77
N LEU A 159 9.33 -2.46 4.47
CA LEU A 159 10.59 -2.15 3.81
C LEU A 159 10.56 -0.75 3.22
N THR A 160 11.64 -0.01 3.42
CA THR A 160 11.91 1.27 2.76
C THR A 160 12.70 1.04 1.47
N PRO A 161 12.69 1.98 0.52
CA PRO A 161 13.51 1.88 -0.70
C PRO A 161 14.99 1.63 -0.43
N LYS A 162 15.55 2.25 0.60
CA LYS A 162 16.95 2.07 1.02
C LYS A 162 17.27 0.62 1.43
N GLN A 163 16.34 -0.06 2.08
CA GLN A 163 16.52 -1.46 2.46
C GLN A 163 16.47 -2.40 1.25
N LEU A 164 15.80 -1.99 0.17
CA LEU A 164 15.74 -2.75 -1.08
C LEU A 164 17.01 -2.67 -1.94
N GLU A 165 17.95 -1.75 -1.65
CA GLU A 165 19.17 -1.60 -2.41
C GLU A 165 20.03 -2.88 -2.44
N ASN A 166 20.11 -3.58 -1.32
CA ASN A 166 20.77 -4.88 -1.21
C ASN A 166 20.21 -5.61 0.01
N GLY A 167 19.10 -6.30 -0.17
CA GLY A 167 18.37 -6.94 0.92
C GLY A 167 18.04 -8.40 0.66
N SER A 168 17.84 -9.14 1.74
CA SER A 168 17.30 -10.50 1.73
C SER A 168 16.29 -10.60 2.86
N PHE A 169 15.04 -10.92 2.52
CA PHE A 169 13.91 -10.82 3.44
C PHE A 169 13.11 -12.11 3.46
N GLU A 170 12.71 -12.52 4.65
CA GLU A 170 11.82 -13.66 4.82
C GLU A 170 10.38 -13.26 4.49
N THR A 171 9.74 -14.07 3.65
CA THR A 171 8.34 -13.90 3.27
C THR A 171 7.40 -14.63 4.24
N LEU A 172 6.10 -14.35 4.16
CA LEU A 172 5.10 -15.09 4.95
C LEU A 172 5.05 -16.58 4.59
N GLN A 173 5.56 -16.95 3.41
CA GLN A 173 5.69 -18.34 2.97
C GLN A 173 6.94 -19.03 3.56
N LYS A 174 7.80 -18.28 4.33
CA LYS A 174 9.07 -18.73 4.89
C LYS A 174 10.21 -18.91 3.88
N GLY A 175 9.98 -18.53 2.63
CA GLY A 175 11.02 -18.44 1.61
C GLY A 175 11.70 -17.05 1.65
N MET A 176 12.91 -16.98 1.11
CA MET A 176 13.67 -15.73 1.04
C MET A 176 13.44 -15.02 -0.30
N VAL A 177 13.23 -13.71 -0.23
CA VAL A 177 13.22 -12.81 -1.37
C VAL A 177 14.45 -11.91 -1.29
N THR A 178 15.22 -11.86 -2.36
CA THR A 178 16.37 -10.96 -2.47
C THR A 178 16.02 -9.73 -3.29
N THR A 179 16.57 -8.59 -2.89
CA THR A 179 16.38 -7.33 -3.62
C THR A 179 17.73 -6.67 -3.88
N LYS A 180 17.84 -6.03 -5.04
CA LYS A 180 19.03 -5.28 -5.45
C LYS A 180 18.60 -4.06 -6.26
N GLY A 181 19.34 -2.99 -6.17
CA GLY A 181 19.09 -1.80 -6.97
C GLY A 181 19.51 -0.51 -6.31
N SER A 182 19.17 0.60 -6.92
CA SER A 182 19.41 1.94 -6.37
C SER A 182 18.50 2.95 -7.05
N GLY A 183 18.27 4.08 -6.37
CA GLY A 183 17.43 5.16 -6.90
C GLY A 183 15.98 4.72 -7.16
N GLU A 184 15.61 4.58 -8.40
CA GLU A 184 14.26 4.12 -8.81
C GLU A 184 14.27 2.74 -9.49
N ALA A 185 15.43 2.13 -9.64
CA ALA A 185 15.61 0.86 -10.34
C ALA A 185 15.94 -0.27 -9.35
N TYR A 186 14.95 -1.04 -8.98
CA TYR A 186 15.11 -2.20 -8.09
C TYR A 186 14.68 -3.48 -8.78
N LYS A 187 15.37 -4.57 -8.45
CA LYS A 187 15.04 -5.92 -8.87
C LYS A 187 14.78 -6.82 -7.67
N VAL A 188 13.83 -7.71 -7.83
CA VAL A 188 13.45 -8.72 -6.86
C VAL A 188 13.76 -10.09 -7.45
N ASN A 189 14.51 -10.90 -6.71
CA ASN A 189 15.01 -12.22 -7.15
C ASN A 189 15.75 -12.20 -8.50
N ASP A 190 16.41 -11.08 -8.83
CA ASP A 190 17.12 -10.84 -10.09
C ASP A 190 16.26 -10.93 -11.37
N THR A 191 14.98 -11.23 -11.27
CA THR A 191 14.07 -11.49 -12.39
C THR A 191 12.95 -10.47 -12.53
N SER A 192 12.46 -9.93 -11.44
CA SER A 192 11.31 -9.04 -11.39
C SER A 192 11.77 -7.60 -11.15
N ASN A 193 11.38 -6.66 -12.01
CA ASN A 193 11.69 -5.25 -11.80
C ASN A 193 10.56 -4.58 -11.01
N VAL A 194 10.93 -3.69 -10.09
CA VAL A 194 9.97 -2.79 -9.45
C VAL A 194 9.67 -1.67 -10.44
N VAL A 195 8.43 -1.59 -10.88
CA VAL A 195 7.96 -0.61 -11.87
C VAL A 195 7.24 0.59 -11.25
N CYS A 196 6.68 0.41 -10.05
CA CYS A 196 6.22 1.50 -9.19
C CYS A 196 6.43 1.08 -7.73
N GLY A 197 7.23 1.81 -7.01
CA GLY A 197 7.64 1.48 -5.65
C GLY A 197 7.19 2.47 -4.61
N ASN A 198 7.31 2.05 -3.34
CA ASN A 198 7.00 2.86 -2.16
C ASN A 198 5.56 3.41 -2.12
N VAL A 199 4.61 2.66 -2.65
CA VAL A 199 3.19 2.99 -2.55
C VAL A 199 2.72 2.64 -1.14
N LYS A 200 2.31 3.65 -0.38
CA LYS A 200 1.87 3.47 1.01
C LYS A 200 0.40 3.09 1.05
N THR A 201 0.08 2.17 1.94
CA THR A 201 -1.28 1.84 2.35
C THR A 201 -1.40 1.96 3.87
N ALA A 202 -2.60 1.84 4.42
CA ALA A 202 -2.80 1.98 5.85
C ALA A 202 -1.93 1.02 6.68
N ASN A 203 -1.67 -0.18 6.18
CA ASN A 203 -0.98 -1.24 6.91
C ASN A 203 0.28 -1.81 6.21
N ALA A 204 0.60 -1.35 4.99
CA ALA A 204 1.69 -1.91 4.20
C ALA A 204 2.43 -0.89 3.34
N ASN A 205 3.64 -1.26 2.88
CA ASN A 205 4.27 -0.66 1.71
C ASN A 205 4.11 -1.60 0.51
N VAL A 206 3.74 -1.06 -0.63
CA VAL A 206 3.52 -1.83 -1.85
C VAL A 206 4.58 -1.46 -2.90
N TYR A 207 5.18 -2.49 -3.49
CA TYR A 207 6.09 -2.41 -4.61
C TYR A 207 5.49 -3.17 -5.78
N ILE A 208 5.07 -2.45 -6.80
CA ILE A 208 4.47 -3.02 -8.00
C ILE A 208 5.59 -3.58 -8.88
N VAL A 209 5.45 -4.82 -9.29
CA VAL A 209 6.47 -5.57 -10.04
C VAL A 209 5.94 -6.06 -11.39
N ASP A 210 6.85 -6.17 -12.36
CA ASP A 210 6.56 -6.56 -13.74
C ASP A 210 6.58 -8.07 -13.99
N THR A 211 6.88 -8.87 -12.98
CA THR A 211 6.98 -10.33 -13.08
C THR A 211 6.53 -10.96 -11.77
N VAL A 212 5.78 -12.06 -11.85
CA VAL A 212 5.31 -12.82 -10.69
C VAL A 212 6.49 -13.56 -10.04
N LEU A 213 6.63 -13.45 -8.72
CA LEU A 213 7.67 -14.14 -7.97
C LEU A 213 7.25 -15.60 -7.74
N MET A 214 8.08 -16.52 -8.18
CA MET A 214 7.87 -17.96 -7.95
C MET A 214 8.73 -18.41 -6.78
N PRO A 215 8.15 -19.08 -5.77
CA PRO A 215 8.95 -19.73 -4.71
C PRO A 215 9.80 -20.83 -5.34
N LYS A 216 11.07 -20.91 -4.89
CA LYS A 216 12.02 -21.97 -5.32
C LYS A 216 11.80 -23.23 -4.52
#